data_fcc83923595b3f0901692a65550880d1
#
_entry.id   fcc83923595b3f0901692a65550880d1
#
_cell.length_a   1.000
_cell.length_b   1.000
_cell.length_c   1.000
_cell.angle_alpha   90.00
_cell.angle_beta   90.00
_cell.angle_gamma   90.00
#
_symmetry.space_group_name_H-M   'P 1'
#
loop_
_entity.id
_entity.type
_entity.pdbx_description
1 polymer ?
#
loop_
_entity_poly.entity_id
_entity_poly.type
_entity_poly.pdbx_seq_one_letter_code
_entity_poly.pdbx_strand_id
1 'polypeptide(L)'
;MFLILDGTGPQYAQLSRAMKAAILDGRIGIGSRLAPTRELAQELGLSRTTVLAAYEQLRAEGFIDARVGSGSYVAHLQTTRTARPLERSITPPSRYAHRARRVQDRTIAQLHSGLRYNLQYGNPLVNPALSETWGRELARAAAYTPTSDIRAQGSPALREQVCAYLARHRGVRALPENVLIVSGAQQAFSLTARVLLNEGDPVALEDPHYFGAYQALGAHGARICSVPVDHEGLICEALPVPAPALVCVTPSHQFPSGAVMSLRRRLELLHYADTHKSWVLEDDYDGEFRYDSRPLAALRSLDQGDRVIHVGSFSKTLFGSLRLAYMVLPVALRDDFINAKYLSDFSCPGIEQAALAHFMESGGFERHLRQARKELKGRREELIRGLHRHAGDRVDIVDSPAGMHVVVWLRGYDEAQAQELIELAHSQGLGLYPMAPHYASAQARPGLLLGYCGLSAQELHDAMQLFGHCLDEMEERMALRPARRRCQGG
;
A
#
# COMPACT_ATOMS: atom_id res chain seq x y z
N MET A 1 -50.68 24.17 -4.78
CA MET A 1 -49.81 23.11 -4.20
C MET A 1 -48.39 23.64 -4.05
N PHE A 2 -47.85 23.77 -2.82
CA PHE A 2 -46.50 24.33 -2.65
C PHE A 2 -45.45 23.27 -3.00
N LEU A 3 -44.95 23.31 -4.24
CA LEU A 3 -43.78 22.58 -4.71
C LEU A 3 -42.60 23.55 -4.76
N ILE A 4 -41.54 23.23 -4.02
CA ILE A 4 -40.31 24.03 -4.03
C ILE A 4 -39.36 23.40 -5.04
N LEU A 5 -39.00 24.16 -6.07
CA LEU A 5 -37.98 23.78 -7.03
C LEU A 5 -36.60 24.09 -6.46
N ASP A 6 -35.68 23.14 -6.56
CA ASP A 6 -34.33 23.18 -5.92
C ASP A 6 -33.29 24.00 -6.70
N GLY A 7 -33.66 24.55 -7.85
CA GLY A 7 -32.78 25.37 -8.70
C GLY A 7 -31.69 24.60 -9.44
N THR A 8 -31.65 23.26 -9.32
CA THR A 8 -30.53 22.45 -9.85
C THR A 8 -30.91 21.70 -11.12
N GLY A 9 -30.30 22.04 -12.25
CA GLY A 9 -30.51 21.37 -13.54
C GLY A 9 -31.80 21.80 -14.26
N PRO A 10 -32.25 21.05 -15.27
CA PRO A 10 -33.42 21.38 -16.07
C PRO A 10 -34.71 21.49 -15.22
N GLN A 11 -35.60 22.44 -15.55
CA GLN A 11 -36.83 22.69 -14.79
C GLN A 11 -37.75 21.47 -14.67
N TYR A 12 -37.85 20.64 -15.69
CA TYR A 12 -38.66 19.40 -15.64
C TYR A 12 -38.11 18.40 -14.59
N ALA A 13 -36.78 18.30 -14.46
CA ALA A 13 -36.16 17.44 -13.48
C ALA A 13 -36.34 17.96 -12.04
N GLN A 14 -36.29 19.29 -11.84
CA GLN A 14 -36.59 19.93 -10.56
C GLN A 14 -38.05 19.67 -10.15
N LEU A 15 -38.99 19.82 -11.10
CA LEU A 15 -40.41 19.57 -10.85
C LEU A 15 -40.64 18.07 -10.54
N SER A 16 -40.01 17.18 -11.28
CA SER A 16 -40.11 15.74 -11.04
C SER A 16 -39.61 15.37 -9.62
N ARG A 17 -38.43 15.90 -9.19
CA ARG A 17 -37.92 15.69 -7.83
C ARG A 17 -38.84 16.24 -6.75
N ALA A 18 -39.34 17.45 -6.92
CA ALA A 18 -40.25 18.09 -5.98
C ALA A 18 -41.57 17.29 -5.82
N MET A 19 -42.12 16.79 -6.93
CA MET A 19 -43.33 15.95 -6.90
C MET A 19 -43.05 14.59 -6.28
N LYS A 20 -41.92 13.92 -6.59
CA LYS A 20 -41.54 12.68 -5.94
C LYS A 20 -41.43 12.83 -4.41
N ALA A 21 -40.75 13.85 -3.96
CA ALA A 21 -40.67 14.17 -2.53
C ALA A 21 -42.04 14.34 -1.91
N ALA A 22 -42.94 15.14 -2.57
CA ALA A 22 -44.29 15.36 -2.07
C ALA A 22 -45.18 14.09 -2.05
N ILE A 23 -44.97 13.17 -2.99
CA ILE A 23 -45.66 11.86 -3.00
C ILE A 23 -45.12 10.96 -1.88
N LEU A 24 -43.81 10.88 -1.73
CA LEU A 24 -43.16 10.04 -0.73
C LEU A 24 -43.43 10.51 0.69
N ASP A 25 -43.50 11.83 0.90
CA ASP A 25 -43.84 12.47 2.19
C ASP A 25 -45.36 12.43 2.49
N GLY A 26 -46.17 11.94 1.55
CA GLY A 26 -47.63 11.85 1.71
C GLY A 26 -48.34 13.20 1.52
N ARG A 27 -47.66 14.29 1.14
CA ARG A 27 -48.28 15.60 0.84
C ARG A 27 -49.16 15.54 -0.41
N ILE A 28 -48.83 14.65 -1.34
CA ILE A 28 -49.67 14.23 -2.45
C ILE A 28 -50.07 12.78 -2.18
N GLY A 29 -51.35 12.56 -1.90
CA GLY A 29 -51.84 11.26 -1.46
C GLY A 29 -51.80 10.19 -2.57
N ILE A 30 -51.59 8.92 -2.19
CA ILE A 30 -51.67 7.76 -3.07
C ILE A 30 -53.07 7.70 -3.70
N GLY A 31 -53.15 7.45 -5.02
CA GLY A 31 -54.40 7.41 -5.74
C GLY A 31 -55.05 8.77 -6.04
N SER A 32 -54.49 9.88 -5.53
CA SER A 32 -55.02 11.20 -5.79
C SER A 32 -54.80 11.61 -7.25
N ARG A 33 -55.78 12.36 -7.80
CA ARG A 33 -55.66 12.91 -9.14
C ARG A 33 -54.73 14.12 -9.14
N LEU A 34 -53.78 14.13 -10.07
CA LEU A 34 -52.89 15.24 -10.29
C LEU A 34 -53.56 16.33 -11.12
N ALA A 35 -53.12 17.57 -10.94
CA ALA A 35 -53.59 18.70 -11.74
C ALA A 35 -53.30 18.47 -13.23
N PRO A 36 -54.17 18.84 -14.14
CA PRO A 36 -53.87 18.85 -15.55
C PRO A 36 -52.62 19.64 -15.88
N THR A 37 -51.83 19.20 -16.85
CA THR A 37 -50.52 19.80 -17.17
C THR A 37 -50.61 21.30 -17.48
N ARG A 38 -51.76 21.80 -17.98
CA ARG A 38 -51.99 23.21 -18.24
C ARG A 38 -52.16 24.01 -16.94
N GLU A 39 -52.94 23.49 -16.03
CA GLU A 39 -53.21 24.11 -14.73
C GLU A 39 -51.95 24.20 -13.87
N LEU A 40 -51.21 23.07 -13.76
CA LEU A 40 -49.97 23.04 -13.02
C LEU A 40 -48.89 23.95 -13.62
N ALA A 41 -48.80 24.04 -14.95
CA ALA A 41 -47.88 24.93 -15.62
C ALA A 41 -48.19 26.38 -15.30
N GLN A 42 -49.48 26.77 -15.29
CA GLN A 42 -49.91 28.12 -14.94
C GLN A 42 -49.66 28.43 -13.44
N GLU A 43 -50.00 27.49 -12.56
CA GLU A 43 -49.79 27.63 -11.09
C GLU A 43 -48.31 27.82 -10.73
N LEU A 44 -47.41 27.12 -11.41
CA LEU A 44 -45.96 27.14 -11.11
C LEU A 44 -45.15 28.10 -11.99
N GLY A 45 -45.79 28.80 -12.94
CA GLY A 45 -45.10 29.70 -13.87
C GLY A 45 -44.14 28.98 -14.82
N LEU A 46 -44.41 27.68 -15.12
CA LEU A 46 -43.58 26.84 -15.98
C LEU A 46 -44.21 26.65 -17.36
N SER A 47 -43.40 26.23 -18.35
CA SER A 47 -43.97 25.84 -19.65
C SER A 47 -44.76 24.54 -19.52
N ARG A 48 -45.84 24.40 -20.35
CA ARG A 48 -46.60 23.14 -20.41
C ARG A 48 -45.74 21.95 -20.80
N THR A 49 -44.77 22.16 -21.68
CA THR A 49 -43.81 21.14 -22.11
C THR A 49 -42.92 20.67 -20.96
N THR A 50 -42.50 21.56 -20.09
CA THR A 50 -41.75 21.26 -18.85
C THR A 50 -42.55 20.36 -17.90
N VAL A 51 -43.84 20.69 -17.69
CA VAL A 51 -44.71 19.87 -16.84
C VAL A 51 -45.01 18.52 -17.47
N LEU A 52 -45.21 18.49 -18.79
CA LEU A 52 -45.42 17.23 -19.52
C LEU A 52 -44.23 16.31 -19.40
N ALA A 53 -43.01 16.81 -19.63
CA ALA A 53 -41.78 16.06 -19.46
C ALA A 53 -41.60 15.52 -18.03
N ALA A 54 -41.95 16.33 -17.00
CA ALA A 54 -41.92 15.85 -15.62
C ALA A 54 -42.93 14.73 -15.35
N TYR A 55 -44.15 14.84 -15.91
CA TYR A 55 -45.16 13.78 -15.78
C TYR A 55 -44.77 12.51 -16.53
N GLU A 56 -44.18 12.63 -17.71
CA GLU A 56 -43.64 11.49 -18.43
C GLU A 56 -42.55 10.76 -17.65
N GLN A 57 -41.65 11.51 -17.05
CA GLN A 57 -40.60 10.95 -16.17
C GLN A 57 -41.19 10.27 -14.93
N LEU A 58 -42.11 10.92 -14.23
CA LEU A 58 -42.79 10.33 -13.07
C LEU A 58 -43.57 9.05 -13.43
N ARG A 59 -44.15 9.01 -14.65
CA ARG A 59 -44.83 7.82 -15.15
C ARG A 59 -43.86 6.71 -15.51
N ALA A 60 -42.75 7.03 -16.16
CA ALA A 60 -41.71 6.06 -16.51
C ALA A 60 -41.09 5.44 -15.22
N GLU A 61 -41.00 6.23 -14.12
CA GLU A 61 -40.50 5.75 -12.83
C GLU A 61 -41.59 5.12 -11.95
N GLY A 62 -42.85 5.04 -12.41
CA GLY A 62 -43.93 4.38 -11.70
C GLY A 62 -44.54 5.19 -10.53
N PHE A 63 -44.28 6.48 -10.43
CA PHE A 63 -44.89 7.34 -9.38
C PHE A 63 -46.33 7.75 -9.75
N ILE A 64 -46.65 7.81 -11.02
CA ILE A 64 -47.97 8.16 -11.49
C ILE A 64 -48.46 7.22 -12.61
N ASP A 65 -49.77 7.03 -12.66
CA ASP A 65 -50.49 6.29 -13.68
C ASP A 65 -51.35 7.22 -14.54
N ALA A 66 -51.39 7.00 -15.85
CA ALA A 66 -52.31 7.71 -16.74
C ALA A 66 -53.54 6.85 -16.98
N ARG A 67 -54.74 7.39 -16.72
CA ARG A 67 -56.00 6.76 -17.05
C ARG A 67 -56.60 7.46 -18.26
N VAL A 68 -56.80 6.70 -19.36
CA VAL A 68 -57.34 7.25 -20.61
C VAL A 68 -58.64 7.99 -20.38
N GLY A 69 -58.72 9.26 -20.78
CA GLY A 69 -59.89 10.13 -20.60
C GLY A 69 -60.09 10.71 -19.18
N SER A 70 -59.29 10.28 -18.17
CA SER A 70 -59.50 10.64 -16.77
C SER A 70 -58.37 11.46 -16.14
N GLY A 71 -57.17 11.45 -16.73
CA GLY A 71 -56.01 12.20 -16.24
C GLY A 71 -54.91 11.37 -15.62
N SER A 72 -53.96 12.01 -14.93
CA SER A 72 -52.83 11.37 -14.21
C SER A 72 -53.16 11.23 -12.75
N TYR A 73 -52.79 10.13 -12.13
CA TYR A 73 -53.02 9.76 -10.73
C TYR A 73 -51.74 9.29 -10.10
N VAL A 74 -51.57 9.55 -8.80
CA VAL A 74 -50.47 8.96 -8.04
C VAL A 74 -50.67 7.44 -8.00
N ALA A 75 -49.65 6.71 -8.39
CA ALA A 75 -49.69 5.24 -8.39
C ALA A 75 -49.88 4.67 -6.98
N HIS A 76 -50.46 3.46 -6.88
CA HIS A 76 -50.52 2.73 -5.63
C HIS A 76 -49.14 2.21 -5.26
N LEU A 77 -48.29 3.12 -4.77
CA LEU A 77 -46.99 2.74 -4.19
C LEU A 77 -47.27 1.96 -2.92
N GLN A 78 -46.74 0.74 -2.82
CA GLN A 78 -46.62 0.10 -1.52
C GLN A 78 -45.53 0.85 -0.72
N THR A 79 -45.84 2.09 -0.31
CA THR A 79 -45.01 2.77 0.65
C THR A 79 -45.15 2.02 1.95
N THR A 80 -44.16 1.23 2.32
CA THR A 80 -43.98 0.81 3.71
C THR A 80 -44.02 2.06 4.55
N ARG A 81 -45.16 2.20 5.27
CA ARG A 81 -45.57 3.31 6.11
C ARG A 81 -44.43 4.08 6.74
N THR A 82 -44.55 5.42 6.60
CA THR A 82 -44.08 6.44 7.55
C THR A 82 -42.86 6.02 8.35
N ALA A 83 -41.74 6.53 7.92
CA ALA A 83 -40.53 6.53 8.70
C ALA A 83 -40.84 7.11 10.10
N ARG A 84 -41.11 6.25 11.10
CA ARG A 84 -40.50 6.51 12.39
C ARG A 84 -39.06 6.88 12.11
N PRO A 85 -38.45 7.83 12.84
CA PRO A 85 -37.01 7.99 12.79
C PRO A 85 -36.45 6.59 12.99
N LEU A 86 -35.98 5.96 11.91
CA LEU A 86 -35.24 4.73 12.00
C LEU A 86 -34.05 5.13 12.87
N GLU A 87 -34.07 4.72 14.14
CA GLU A 87 -32.81 4.42 14.79
C GLU A 87 -32.07 3.62 13.73
N ARG A 88 -31.05 4.24 13.14
CA ARG A 88 -30.25 3.60 12.11
C ARG A 88 -29.62 2.37 12.78
N SER A 89 -30.34 1.25 12.75
CA SER A 89 -29.79 -0.05 13.08
C SER A 89 -28.69 -0.30 12.03
N ILE A 90 -27.51 0.18 12.36
CA ILE A 90 -26.32 -0.03 11.54
C ILE A 90 -25.99 -1.50 11.74
N THR A 91 -26.27 -2.31 10.73
CA THR A 91 -25.76 -3.69 10.71
C THR A 91 -24.24 -3.60 10.94
N PRO A 92 -23.73 -4.29 11.97
CA PRO A 92 -22.31 -4.18 12.29
C PRO A 92 -21.47 -4.64 11.09
N PRO A 93 -20.38 -3.94 10.78
CA PRO A 93 -19.48 -4.35 9.73
C PRO A 93 -18.81 -5.69 10.06
N SER A 94 -18.25 -6.36 9.03
CA SER A 94 -17.56 -7.64 9.21
C SER A 94 -16.39 -7.55 10.20
N ARG A 95 -15.97 -8.69 10.75
CA ARG A 95 -14.77 -8.77 11.62
C ARG A 95 -13.52 -8.24 10.89
N TYR A 96 -13.39 -8.51 9.59
CA TYR A 96 -12.33 -7.95 8.76
C TYR A 96 -12.34 -6.41 8.79
N ALA A 97 -13.50 -5.78 8.59
CA ALA A 97 -13.62 -4.32 8.59
C ALA A 97 -13.25 -3.70 9.96
N HIS A 98 -13.62 -4.37 11.07
CA HIS A 98 -13.21 -3.93 12.41
C HIS A 98 -11.69 -4.01 12.61
N ARG A 99 -11.05 -5.09 12.15
CA ARG A 99 -9.59 -5.21 12.21
C ARG A 99 -8.89 -4.20 11.32
N ALA A 100 -9.42 -3.98 10.11
CA ALA A 100 -8.87 -3.01 9.17
C ALA A 100 -8.91 -1.57 9.72
N ARG A 101 -9.93 -1.18 10.50
CA ARG A 101 -9.97 0.14 11.17
C ARG A 101 -8.84 0.31 12.19
N ARG A 102 -8.58 -0.72 13.01
CA ARG A 102 -7.47 -0.69 13.99
C ARG A 102 -6.11 -0.56 13.33
N VAL A 103 -6.01 -1.09 12.11
CA VAL A 103 -4.80 -1.02 11.32
C VAL A 103 -4.56 0.39 10.79
N GLN A 104 -5.59 1.10 10.32
CA GLN A 104 -5.47 2.50 9.86
C GLN A 104 -4.90 3.43 10.92
N ASP A 105 -5.23 3.22 12.21
CA ASP A 105 -4.73 4.05 13.31
C ASP A 105 -3.21 3.92 13.55
N ARG A 106 -2.58 2.88 12.97
CA ARG A 106 -1.12 2.67 12.99
C ARG A 106 -0.42 3.04 11.68
N THR A 107 -1.17 3.55 10.70
CA THR A 107 -0.55 3.99 9.45
C THR A 107 0.44 5.09 9.80
N ILE A 108 1.71 4.92 9.42
CA ILE A 108 2.70 5.99 9.38
C ILE A 108 2.18 6.98 8.33
N ALA A 109 1.00 7.45 8.61
CA ALA A 109 0.32 8.40 7.81
C ALA A 109 1.00 9.73 8.05
N GLN A 110 1.09 10.42 7.05
CA GLN A 110 1.63 11.75 6.89
C GLN A 110 3.09 11.71 6.50
N LEU A 111 3.25 11.09 5.35
CA LEU A 111 4.27 11.47 4.43
C LEU A 111 4.28 13.00 4.42
N HIS A 112 5.31 13.59 4.99
CA HIS A 112 5.45 15.03 5.09
C HIS A 112 5.63 15.59 3.69
N SER A 113 4.53 15.93 3.01
CA SER A 113 4.56 16.59 1.71
C SER A 113 4.99 18.05 1.88
N GLY A 114 5.82 18.55 0.97
CA GLY A 114 6.22 19.96 0.93
C GLY A 114 7.44 20.32 1.77
N LEU A 115 8.13 19.36 2.40
CA LEU A 115 9.42 19.61 3.05
C LEU A 115 10.52 19.85 2.01
N ARG A 116 11.46 20.71 2.35
CA ARG A 116 12.62 21.02 1.47
C ARG A 116 13.51 19.80 1.30
N TYR A 117 13.79 19.09 2.38
CA TYR A 117 14.59 17.86 2.38
C TYR A 117 13.81 16.74 3.03
N ASN A 118 13.23 15.85 2.22
CA ASN A 118 12.44 14.74 2.72
C ASN A 118 13.21 13.42 2.61
N LEU A 119 13.74 12.94 3.74
CA LEU A 119 14.46 11.66 3.82
C LEU A 119 13.50 10.46 3.90
N GLN A 120 12.39 10.52 3.16
CA GLN A 120 11.39 9.46 3.15
C GLN A 120 11.98 8.18 2.53
N TYR A 121 11.89 7.09 3.29
CA TYR A 121 12.27 5.77 2.81
C TYR A 121 11.22 5.16 1.87
N GLY A 122 11.65 4.19 1.06
CA GLY A 122 10.78 3.41 0.20
C GLY A 122 10.36 4.07 -1.12
N ASN A 123 10.78 5.30 -1.39
CA ASN A 123 10.60 5.93 -2.71
C ASN A 123 11.61 5.36 -3.71
N PRO A 124 11.21 5.10 -4.97
CA PRO A 124 12.15 4.77 -6.04
C PRO A 124 12.98 6.00 -6.44
N LEU A 125 14.06 5.74 -7.18
CA LEU A 125 14.83 6.81 -7.81
C LEU A 125 13.99 7.57 -8.84
N VAL A 126 13.87 8.88 -8.69
CA VAL A 126 13.25 9.73 -9.70
C VAL A 126 14.21 9.91 -10.87
N ASN A 127 13.81 9.45 -12.06
CA ASN A 127 14.61 9.57 -13.29
C ASN A 127 13.72 10.02 -14.45
N PRO A 128 13.85 11.30 -14.91
CA PRO A 128 13.08 11.83 -16.02
C PRO A 128 13.25 11.03 -17.33
N ALA A 129 14.47 10.56 -17.63
CA ALA A 129 14.72 9.76 -18.83
C ALA A 129 14.00 8.40 -18.81
N LEU A 130 13.80 7.82 -17.62
CA LEU A 130 12.97 6.64 -17.45
C LEU A 130 11.51 6.97 -17.78
N SER A 131 10.99 8.10 -17.31
CA SER A 131 9.60 8.52 -17.56
C SER A 131 9.31 8.70 -19.04
N GLU A 132 10.21 9.30 -19.81
CA GLU A 132 10.09 9.43 -21.27
C GLU A 132 10.11 8.07 -21.97
N THR A 133 11.04 7.19 -21.58
CA THR A 133 11.14 5.84 -22.13
C THR A 133 9.89 5.04 -21.83
N TRP A 134 9.42 5.10 -20.59
CA TRP A 134 8.19 4.43 -20.15
C TRP A 134 6.96 4.94 -20.89
N GLY A 135 6.85 6.25 -21.13
CA GLY A 135 5.77 6.85 -21.94
C GLY A 135 5.70 6.26 -23.35
N ARG A 136 6.86 6.05 -24.00
CA ARG A 136 6.93 5.40 -25.32
C ARG A 136 6.48 3.94 -25.27
N GLU A 137 6.91 3.20 -24.25
CA GLU A 137 6.50 1.79 -24.05
C GLU A 137 4.99 1.66 -23.81
N LEU A 138 4.42 2.56 -23.00
CA LEU A 138 2.95 2.59 -22.79
C LEU A 138 2.18 2.92 -24.07
N ALA A 139 2.62 3.92 -24.83
CA ALA A 139 1.97 4.28 -26.10
C ALA A 139 2.00 3.12 -27.11
N ARG A 140 3.14 2.42 -27.20
CA ARG A 140 3.29 1.22 -28.01
C ARG A 140 2.35 0.11 -27.54
N ALA A 141 2.36 -0.19 -26.23
CA ALA A 141 1.52 -1.22 -25.68
C ALA A 141 0.02 -0.93 -25.91
N ALA A 142 -0.41 0.32 -25.71
CA ALA A 142 -1.79 0.73 -25.96
C ALA A 142 -2.23 0.54 -27.41
N ALA A 143 -1.30 0.68 -28.38
CA ALA A 143 -1.60 0.49 -29.80
C ALA A 143 -1.73 -0.98 -30.22
N TYR A 144 -1.05 -1.91 -29.53
CA TYR A 144 -0.92 -3.30 -29.98
C TYR A 144 -1.46 -4.35 -29.01
N THR A 145 -1.81 -4.00 -27.76
CA THR A 145 -2.37 -4.95 -26.81
C THR A 145 -3.84 -5.25 -27.13
N PRO A 146 -4.23 -6.53 -27.28
CA PRO A 146 -5.62 -6.89 -27.50
C PRO A 146 -6.51 -6.42 -26.33
N THR A 147 -7.65 -5.82 -26.62
CA THR A 147 -8.58 -5.25 -25.63
C THR A 147 -9.29 -6.31 -24.79
N SER A 148 -9.25 -7.57 -25.18
CA SER A 148 -9.99 -8.69 -24.55
C SER A 148 -9.10 -9.73 -23.86
N ASP A 149 -7.76 -9.54 -23.81
CA ASP A 149 -6.86 -10.51 -23.16
C ASP A 149 -6.80 -10.26 -21.65
N ILE A 150 -7.77 -10.85 -20.93
CA ILE A 150 -7.86 -10.79 -19.47
C ILE A 150 -7.42 -12.15 -18.91
N ARG A 151 -6.29 -12.17 -18.21
CA ARG A 151 -5.72 -13.38 -17.59
C ARG A 151 -5.42 -13.12 -16.11
N ALA A 152 -6.05 -13.89 -15.22
CA ALA A 152 -5.86 -13.76 -13.77
C ALA A 152 -4.38 -13.89 -13.37
N GLN A 153 -3.68 -14.81 -14.00
CA GLN A 153 -2.26 -15.06 -13.75
C GLN A 153 -1.34 -13.94 -14.29
N GLY A 154 -1.84 -13.11 -15.20
CA GLY A 154 -1.08 -12.07 -15.88
C GLY A 154 -0.55 -12.50 -17.24
N SER A 155 0.00 -11.53 -17.98
CA SER A 155 0.53 -11.69 -19.33
C SER A 155 1.60 -12.78 -19.42
N PRO A 156 1.50 -13.76 -20.33
CA PRO A 156 2.54 -14.78 -20.54
C PRO A 156 3.90 -14.17 -20.84
N ALA A 157 3.93 -13.15 -21.72
CA ALA A 157 5.18 -12.47 -22.06
C ALA A 157 5.86 -11.84 -20.85
N LEU A 158 5.10 -11.19 -19.94
CA LEU A 158 5.67 -10.63 -18.72
C LEU A 158 6.18 -11.74 -17.79
N ARG A 159 5.44 -12.81 -17.62
CA ARG A 159 5.84 -13.95 -16.77
C ARG A 159 7.14 -14.60 -17.26
N GLU A 160 7.30 -14.77 -18.57
CA GLU A 160 8.52 -15.25 -19.19
C GLU A 160 9.71 -14.32 -18.93
N GLN A 161 9.52 -13.01 -19.07
CA GLN A 161 10.56 -12.00 -18.78
C GLN A 161 10.94 -12.01 -17.30
N VAL A 162 9.97 -12.14 -16.39
CA VAL A 162 10.22 -12.28 -14.95
C VAL A 162 11.06 -13.52 -14.66
N CYS A 163 10.71 -14.68 -15.25
CA CYS A 163 11.51 -15.91 -15.09
C CYS A 163 12.96 -15.73 -15.57
N ALA A 164 13.13 -15.14 -16.76
CA ALA A 164 14.46 -14.89 -17.32
C ALA A 164 15.28 -13.92 -16.45
N TYR A 165 14.64 -12.88 -15.93
CA TYR A 165 15.25 -11.93 -15.00
C TYR A 165 15.69 -12.58 -13.69
N LEU A 166 14.80 -13.35 -13.05
CA LEU A 166 15.06 -14.04 -11.79
C LEU A 166 16.19 -15.06 -11.89
N ALA A 167 16.24 -15.83 -12.98
CA ALA A 167 17.31 -16.78 -13.21
C ALA A 167 18.68 -16.10 -13.31
N ARG A 168 18.75 -14.93 -13.99
CA ARG A 168 20.00 -14.18 -14.18
C ARG A 168 20.47 -13.43 -12.94
N HIS A 169 19.53 -12.88 -12.14
CA HIS A 169 19.86 -11.92 -11.10
C HIS A 169 19.62 -12.41 -9.68
N ARG A 170 18.70 -13.37 -9.49
CA ARG A 170 18.30 -13.85 -8.17
C ARG A 170 18.54 -15.35 -7.95
N GLY A 171 19.04 -16.06 -8.98
CA GLY A 171 19.29 -17.49 -8.93
C GLY A 171 18.01 -18.35 -8.90
N VAL A 172 16.83 -17.74 -9.00
CA VAL A 172 15.54 -18.45 -8.95
C VAL A 172 15.21 -19.02 -10.32
N ARG A 173 15.11 -20.34 -10.39
CA ARG A 173 14.64 -21.06 -11.58
C ARG A 173 13.16 -21.34 -11.43
N ALA A 174 12.34 -20.52 -12.06
CA ALA A 174 10.89 -20.65 -12.07
C ALA A 174 10.39 -20.95 -13.48
N LEU A 175 9.27 -21.66 -13.57
CA LEU A 175 8.52 -21.81 -14.82
C LEU A 175 7.47 -20.68 -14.89
N PRO A 176 7.13 -20.18 -16.09
CA PRO A 176 6.13 -19.14 -16.27
C PRO A 176 4.76 -19.48 -15.65
N GLU A 177 4.43 -20.79 -15.59
CA GLU A 177 3.20 -21.29 -14.95
C GLU A 177 3.15 -21.02 -13.44
N ASN A 178 4.32 -20.91 -12.79
CA ASN A 178 4.41 -20.68 -11.35
C ASN A 178 4.52 -19.18 -11.01
N VAL A 179 4.56 -18.30 -12.00
CA VAL A 179 4.60 -16.85 -11.80
C VAL A 179 3.18 -16.27 -11.85
N LEU A 180 2.80 -15.52 -10.83
CA LEU A 180 1.55 -14.78 -10.74
C LEU A 180 1.84 -13.28 -10.69
N ILE A 181 1.27 -12.50 -11.60
CA ILE A 181 1.37 -11.03 -11.60
C ILE A 181 0.32 -10.46 -10.65
N VAL A 182 0.74 -9.56 -9.77
CA VAL A 182 -0.12 -8.96 -8.73
C VAL A 182 0.02 -7.44 -8.68
N SER A 183 -0.96 -6.77 -8.08
CA SER A 183 -1.02 -5.32 -7.94
C SER A 183 -0.20 -4.82 -6.74
N GLY A 184 1.12 -5.06 -6.79
CA GLY A 184 2.06 -4.71 -5.71
C GLY A 184 2.11 -5.76 -4.59
N ALA A 185 3.11 -5.63 -3.71
CA ALA A 185 3.33 -6.55 -2.59
C ALA A 185 2.14 -6.63 -1.62
N GLN A 186 1.38 -5.54 -1.47
CA GLN A 186 0.19 -5.52 -0.62
C GLN A 186 -0.87 -6.54 -1.05
N GLN A 187 -1.07 -6.71 -2.37
CA GLN A 187 -1.94 -7.77 -2.88
C GLN A 187 -1.35 -9.15 -2.65
N ALA A 188 -0.01 -9.31 -2.78
CA ALA A 188 0.64 -10.59 -2.48
C ALA A 188 0.40 -11.02 -1.02
N PHE A 189 0.55 -10.12 -0.04
CA PHE A 189 0.23 -10.41 1.36
C PHE A 189 -1.24 -10.78 1.56
N SER A 190 -2.15 -10.02 0.96
CA SER A 190 -3.59 -10.28 1.07
C SER A 190 -3.99 -11.63 0.45
N LEU A 191 -3.44 -11.97 -0.71
CA LEU A 191 -3.69 -13.29 -1.35
C LEU A 191 -3.10 -14.42 -0.50
N THR A 192 -1.88 -14.24 0.02
CA THR A 192 -1.24 -15.22 0.90
C THR A 192 -2.09 -15.48 2.15
N ALA A 193 -2.62 -14.41 2.78
CA ALA A 193 -3.51 -14.58 3.91
C ALA A 193 -4.79 -15.34 3.54
N ARG A 194 -5.41 -15.02 2.41
CA ARG A 194 -6.67 -15.68 1.96
C ARG A 194 -6.48 -17.14 1.61
N VAL A 195 -5.33 -17.51 1.03
CA VAL A 195 -5.07 -18.89 0.57
C VAL A 195 -4.56 -19.77 1.70
N LEU A 196 -3.74 -19.24 2.61
CA LEU A 196 -3.01 -20.06 3.58
C LEU A 196 -3.52 -19.97 5.02
N LEU A 197 -4.33 -18.96 5.36
CA LEU A 197 -4.63 -18.69 6.77
C LEU A 197 -6.13 -18.71 7.06
N ASN A 198 -6.47 -19.33 8.19
CA ASN A 198 -7.73 -19.13 8.87
C ASN A 198 -7.60 -18.03 9.94
N GLU A 199 -8.73 -17.53 10.43
CA GLU A 199 -8.73 -16.59 11.55
C GLU A 199 -8.14 -17.24 12.81
N GLY A 200 -7.13 -16.60 13.39
CA GLY A 200 -6.42 -17.09 14.59
C GLY A 200 -5.15 -17.88 14.29
N ASP A 201 -4.90 -18.27 13.04
CA ASP A 201 -3.68 -18.99 12.68
C ASP A 201 -2.42 -18.18 13.02
N PRO A 202 -1.39 -18.80 13.60
CA PRO A 202 -0.15 -18.13 13.94
C PRO A 202 0.66 -17.80 12.68
N VAL A 203 1.15 -16.57 12.60
CA VAL A 203 2.05 -16.09 11.57
C VAL A 203 3.27 -15.48 12.23
N ALA A 204 4.46 -15.97 11.93
CA ALA A 204 5.70 -15.36 12.37
C ALA A 204 6.08 -14.21 11.44
N LEU A 205 6.38 -13.05 12.03
CA LEU A 205 6.84 -11.86 11.34
C LEU A 205 8.08 -11.33 12.02
N GLU A 206 9.06 -10.87 11.24
CA GLU A 206 10.27 -10.24 11.76
C GLU A 206 9.93 -9.08 12.71
N ASP A 207 10.72 -8.85 13.75
CA ASP A 207 10.62 -7.69 14.64
C ASP A 207 12.00 -7.00 14.74
N PRO A 208 12.20 -5.87 14.07
CA PRO A 208 11.20 -5.01 13.44
C PRO A 208 10.65 -5.56 12.14
N HIS A 209 9.47 -5.06 11.72
CA HIS A 209 8.70 -5.60 10.61
C HIS A 209 8.32 -4.58 9.54
N TYR A 210 7.99 -5.10 8.36
CA TYR A 210 7.32 -4.31 7.34
C TYR A 210 5.84 -4.13 7.71
N PHE A 211 5.46 -2.89 7.90
CA PHE A 211 4.14 -2.46 8.31
C PHE A 211 3.01 -2.96 7.38
N GLY A 212 3.24 -2.93 6.05
CA GLY A 212 2.24 -3.41 5.08
C GLY A 212 1.91 -4.91 5.23
N ALA A 213 2.91 -5.75 5.54
CA ALA A 213 2.69 -7.17 5.82
C ALA A 213 1.92 -7.35 7.13
N TYR A 214 2.36 -6.68 8.21
CA TYR A 214 1.68 -6.71 9.51
C TYR A 214 0.19 -6.36 9.39
N GLN A 215 -0.11 -5.29 8.67
CA GLN A 215 -1.48 -4.83 8.47
C GLN A 215 -2.32 -5.82 7.65
N ALA A 216 -1.81 -6.25 6.49
CA ALA A 216 -2.55 -7.14 5.62
C ALA A 216 -2.90 -8.46 6.31
N LEU A 217 -1.91 -9.10 6.94
CA LEU A 217 -2.09 -10.37 7.65
C LEU A 217 -3.00 -10.22 8.88
N GLY A 218 -2.79 -9.15 9.67
CA GLY A 218 -3.61 -8.86 10.84
C GLY A 218 -5.06 -8.54 10.50
N ALA A 219 -5.33 -7.81 9.41
CA ALA A 219 -6.70 -7.53 8.96
C ALA A 219 -7.45 -8.80 8.54
N HIS A 220 -6.75 -9.78 7.96
CA HIS A 220 -7.30 -11.10 7.66
C HIS A 220 -7.55 -11.97 8.90
N GLY A 221 -7.04 -11.58 10.07
CA GLY A 221 -7.28 -12.23 11.34
C GLY A 221 -6.17 -13.16 11.79
N ALA A 222 -4.99 -13.10 11.15
CA ALA A 222 -3.82 -13.82 11.61
C ALA A 222 -3.40 -13.38 13.02
N ARG A 223 -2.92 -14.32 13.83
CA ARG A 223 -2.27 -14.06 15.11
C ARG A 223 -0.80 -13.82 14.87
N ILE A 224 -0.41 -12.56 14.82
CA ILE A 224 0.99 -12.19 14.57
C ILE A 224 1.86 -12.57 15.76
N CYS A 225 2.93 -13.30 15.48
CA CYS A 225 3.99 -13.68 16.41
C CYS A 225 5.26 -12.95 15.96
N SER A 226 5.67 -11.93 16.71
CA SER A 226 6.86 -11.15 16.42
C SER A 226 8.12 -11.94 16.78
N VAL A 227 9.04 -12.09 15.83
CA VAL A 227 10.29 -12.85 15.99
C VAL A 227 11.47 -11.89 15.85
N PRO A 228 12.35 -11.80 16.83
CA PRO A 228 13.44 -10.84 16.82
C PRO A 228 14.43 -11.09 15.66
N VAL A 229 15.05 -9.99 15.23
CA VAL A 229 16.07 -9.94 14.19
C VAL A 229 17.38 -9.50 14.80
N ASP A 230 18.47 -10.18 14.44
CA ASP A 230 19.85 -9.76 14.75
C ASP A 230 20.61 -9.36 13.46
N HIS A 231 21.92 -9.21 13.54
CA HIS A 231 22.76 -8.86 12.41
C HIS A 231 22.82 -9.94 11.31
N GLU A 232 22.39 -11.18 11.62
CA GLU A 232 22.27 -12.29 10.66
C GLU A 232 20.84 -12.49 10.14
N GLY A 233 19.88 -11.63 10.48
CA GLY A 233 18.48 -11.73 10.10
C GLY A 233 17.59 -12.35 11.18
N LEU A 234 16.42 -12.88 10.81
CA LEU A 234 15.45 -13.49 11.72
C LEU A 234 16.10 -14.60 12.58
N ILE A 235 15.89 -14.59 13.90
CA ILE A 235 16.40 -15.60 14.82
C ILE A 235 15.50 -16.83 14.79
N CYS A 236 15.95 -17.90 14.12
CA CYS A 236 15.12 -19.11 13.90
C CYS A 236 14.75 -19.83 15.20
N GLU A 237 15.61 -19.78 16.23
CA GLU A 237 15.36 -20.39 17.54
C GLU A 237 14.22 -19.68 18.31
N ALA A 238 13.91 -18.44 17.96
CA ALA A 238 12.82 -17.67 18.54
C ALA A 238 11.46 -17.88 17.82
N LEU A 239 11.40 -18.73 16.80
CA LEU A 239 10.15 -19.08 16.15
C LEU A 239 9.17 -19.73 17.13
N PRO A 240 7.86 -19.42 17.07
CA PRO A 240 6.89 -19.85 18.06
C PRO A 240 6.63 -21.36 18.06
N VAL A 241 6.25 -21.86 19.22
CA VAL A 241 5.71 -23.22 19.39
C VAL A 241 4.26 -23.08 19.86
N PRO A 242 3.25 -23.70 19.21
CA PRO A 242 3.39 -24.53 18.00
C PRO A 242 3.85 -23.70 16.77
N ALA A 243 4.41 -24.40 15.80
CA ALA A 243 4.96 -23.80 14.59
C ALA A 243 3.91 -22.96 13.84
N PRO A 244 4.28 -21.77 13.31
CA PRO A 244 3.39 -20.91 12.55
C PRO A 244 3.03 -21.51 11.20
N ALA A 245 1.84 -21.22 10.70
CA ALA A 245 1.42 -21.59 9.35
C ALA A 245 2.27 -20.90 8.27
N LEU A 246 2.71 -19.66 8.57
CA LEU A 246 3.48 -18.82 7.67
C LEU A 246 4.59 -18.08 8.43
N VAL A 247 5.78 -18.00 7.83
CA VAL A 247 6.89 -17.15 8.26
C VAL A 247 7.16 -16.10 7.18
N CYS A 248 7.08 -14.80 7.51
CA CYS A 248 7.35 -13.72 6.57
C CYS A 248 8.71 -13.10 6.86
N VAL A 249 9.57 -13.03 5.83
CA VAL A 249 10.96 -12.55 5.95
C VAL A 249 11.36 -11.67 4.78
N THR A 250 12.35 -10.78 5.03
CA THR A 250 13.01 -9.93 4.03
C THR A 250 14.52 -10.25 3.99
N PRO A 251 14.92 -11.44 3.50
CA PRO A 251 16.24 -12.00 3.75
C PRO A 251 17.38 -11.34 2.98
N SER A 252 17.09 -10.63 1.89
CA SER A 252 18.08 -9.94 1.07
C SER A 252 18.54 -8.62 1.68
N HIS A 253 17.63 -7.94 2.38
CA HIS A 253 17.82 -6.70 3.09
C HIS A 253 16.63 -6.51 4.04
N GLN A 254 16.83 -6.88 5.31
CA GLN A 254 15.75 -6.87 6.30
C GLN A 254 15.18 -5.47 6.47
N PHE A 255 13.88 -5.36 6.30
CA PHE A 255 13.19 -4.09 6.51
C PHE A 255 12.62 -4.02 7.93
N PRO A 256 12.96 -2.95 8.68
CA PRO A 256 13.76 -1.80 8.28
C PRO A 256 15.23 -1.83 8.75
N SER A 257 15.69 -2.88 9.46
CA SER A 257 17.00 -2.87 10.16
C SER A 257 18.21 -2.82 9.23
N GLY A 258 18.05 -3.22 7.96
CA GLY A 258 19.15 -3.31 7.00
C GLY A 258 20.02 -4.58 7.15
N ALA A 259 19.68 -5.50 8.05
CA ALA A 259 20.40 -6.76 8.21
C ALA A 259 20.26 -7.64 6.95
N VAL A 260 21.31 -8.35 6.62
CA VAL A 260 21.30 -9.32 5.52
C VAL A 260 21.32 -10.74 6.10
N MET A 261 20.29 -11.54 5.79
CA MET A 261 20.20 -12.90 6.34
C MET A 261 21.36 -13.76 5.86
N SER A 262 22.14 -14.30 6.81
CA SER A 262 23.30 -15.15 6.52
C SER A 262 22.88 -16.46 5.85
N LEU A 263 23.80 -17.09 5.09
CA LEU A 263 23.52 -18.38 4.48
C LEU A 263 23.13 -19.43 5.52
N ARG A 264 23.80 -19.45 6.67
CA ARG A 264 23.47 -20.35 7.79
C ARG A 264 22.01 -20.17 8.19
N ARG A 265 21.58 -18.96 8.45
CA ARG A 265 20.22 -18.63 8.90
C ARG A 265 19.17 -18.93 7.83
N ARG A 266 19.51 -18.74 6.52
CA ARG A 266 18.64 -19.13 5.39
C ARG A 266 18.40 -20.64 5.37
N LEU A 267 19.43 -21.44 5.56
CA LEU A 267 19.34 -22.90 5.58
C LEU A 267 18.58 -23.40 6.82
N GLU A 268 18.80 -22.79 7.99
CA GLU A 268 18.05 -23.08 9.21
C GLU A 268 16.55 -22.82 9.02
N LEU A 269 16.18 -21.67 8.42
CA LEU A 269 14.78 -21.33 8.14
C LEU A 269 14.13 -22.30 7.16
N LEU A 270 14.83 -22.67 6.08
CA LEU A 270 14.32 -23.64 5.10
C LEU A 270 14.14 -25.03 5.73
N HIS A 271 15.10 -25.49 6.54
CA HIS A 271 14.98 -26.74 7.29
C HIS A 271 13.80 -26.70 8.26
N TYR A 272 13.62 -25.60 9.00
CA TYR A 272 12.47 -25.40 9.89
C TYR A 272 11.16 -25.49 9.10
N ALA A 273 11.06 -24.78 7.99
CA ALA A 273 9.84 -24.73 7.17
C ALA A 273 9.46 -26.13 6.62
N ASP A 274 10.45 -26.90 6.19
CA ASP A 274 10.20 -28.27 5.71
C ASP A 274 9.82 -29.23 6.85
N THR A 275 10.51 -29.17 7.97
CA THR A 275 10.25 -30.01 9.15
C THR A 275 8.85 -29.78 9.71
N HIS A 276 8.46 -28.53 9.85
CA HIS A 276 7.19 -28.14 10.47
C HIS A 276 6.04 -27.91 9.48
N LYS A 277 6.30 -28.08 8.18
CA LYS A 277 5.32 -27.83 7.10
C LYS A 277 4.80 -26.39 7.08
N SER A 278 5.60 -25.46 7.58
CA SER A 278 5.32 -24.03 7.49
C SER A 278 5.59 -23.51 6.09
N TRP A 279 4.83 -22.51 5.63
CA TRP A 279 5.16 -21.75 4.43
C TRP A 279 6.10 -20.59 4.78
N VAL A 280 6.91 -20.17 3.82
CA VAL A 280 7.75 -18.97 3.95
C VAL A 280 7.35 -17.98 2.86
N LEU A 281 7.05 -16.76 3.25
CA LEU A 281 6.89 -15.63 2.34
C LEU A 281 8.18 -14.81 2.35
N GLU A 282 8.92 -14.86 1.26
CA GLU A 282 10.09 -14.04 1.02
C GLU A 282 9.67 -12.76 0.30
N ASP A 283 9.74 -11.60 0.96
CA ASP A 283 9.53 -10.29 0.35
C ASP A 283 10.89 -9.70 -0.08
N ASP A 284 11.16 -9.75 -1.38
CA ASP A 284 12.40 -9.28 -2.01
C ASP A 284 12.15 -7.93 -2.67
N TYR A 285 11.99 -6.88 -1.85
CA TYR A 285 11.51 -5.57 -2.27
C TYR A 285 12.58 -4.65 -2.90
N ASP A 286 13.87 -4.82 -2.57
CA ASP A 286 14.99 -3.98 -3.00
C ASP A 286 16.29 -4.76 -3.27
N GLY A 287 16.21 -6.06 -3.45
CA GLY A 287 17.35 -6.96 -3.66
C GLY A 287 18.21 -6.62 -4.88
N GLU A 288 17.76 -5.75 -5.77
CA GLU A 288 18.51 -5.19 -6.88
C GLU A 288 19.58 -4.18 -6.44
N PHE A 289 19.39 -3.51 -5.30
CA PHE A 289 20.21 -2.40 -4.85
C PHE A 289 21.24 -2.85 -3.82
N ARG A 290 22.25 -3.58 -4.32
CA ARG A 290 23.44 -3.94 -3.57
C ARG A 290 24.66 -3.25 -4.18
N TYR A 291 25.54 -2.66 -3.34
CA TYR A 291 26.59 -1.73 -3.76
C TYR A 291 28.02 -2.25 -3.63
N ASP A 292 28.25 -3.28 -2.79
CA ASP A 292 29.54 -3.92 -2.55
C ASP A 292 29.82 -5.09 -3.51
N SER A 293 28.76 -5.70 -4.03
CA SER A 293 28.84 -6.91 -4.83
C SER A 293 27.67 -7.05 -5.82
N ARG A 294 27.55 -8.20 -6.46
CA ARG A 294 26.33 -8.54 -7.21
C ARG A 294 25.16 -8.81 -6.26
N PRO A 295 23.90 -8.67 -6.70
CA PRO A 295 22.73 -9.07 -5.93
C PRO A 295 22.86 -10.52 -5.44
N LEU A 296 22.45 -10.76 -4.19
CA LEU A 296 22.45 -12.09 -3.60
C LEU A 296 21.39 -12.97 -4.26
N ALA A 297 21.64 -14.27 -4.26
CA ALA A 297 20.61 -15.25 -4.59
C ALA A 297 19.45 -15.14 -3.60
N ALA A 298 18.21 -15.27 -4.08
CA ALA A 298 17.02 -15.24 -3.25
C ALA A 298 16.93 -16.49 -2.36
N LEU A 299 16.19 -16.43 -1.25
CA LEU A 299 15.93 -17.59 -0.39
C LEU A 299 15.26 -18.71 -1.19
N ARG A 300 14.31 -18.37 -2.06
CA ARG A 300 13.64 -19.29 -2.98
C ARG A 300 14.61 -20.12 -3.82
N SER A 301 15.77 -19.57 -4.18
CA SER A 301 16.75 -20.28 -5.00
C SER A 301 17.45 -21.43 -4.27
N LEU A 302 17.41 -21.42 -2.94
CA LEU A 302 17.99 -22.45 -2.06
C LEU A 302 16.94 -23.48 -1.61
N ASP A 303 15.67 -23.21 -1.87
CA ASP A 303 14.53 -23.99 -1.40
C ASP A 303 14.38 -25.28 -2.24
N GLN A 304 14.60 -26.43 -1.61
CA GLN A 304 14.41 -27.77 -2.20
C GLN A 304 13.05 -28.38 -1.82
N GLY A 305 12.42 -27.88 -0.77
CA GLY A 305 11.14 -28.37 -0.24
C GLY A 305 9.91 -27.76 -0.89
N ASP A 306 10.07 -26.82 -1.84
CA ASP A 306 9.01 -26.05 -2.48
C ASP A 306 8.07 -25.38 -1.47
N ARG A 307 8.67 -24.76 -0.41
CA ARG A 307 7.96 -24.08 0.70
C ARG A 307 7.98 -22.56 0.63
N VAL A 308 8.83 -21.96 -0.22
CA VAL A 308 9.00 -20.51 -0.30
C VAL A 308 8.12 -19.91 -1.37
N ILE A 309 7.28 -18.95 -0.99
CA ILE A 309 6.58 -18.03 -1.87
C ILE A 309 7.47 -16.81 -2.00
N HIS A 310 8.03 -16.57 -3.19
CA HIS A 310 8.88 -15.41 -3.44
C HIS A 310 8.05 -14.26 -4.01
N VAL A 311 8.18 -13.07 -3.44
CA VAL A 311 7.51 -11.85 -3.89
C VAL A 311 8.56 -10.84 -4.32
N GLY A 312 8.45 -10.35 -5.55
CA GLY A 312 9.27 -9.26 -6.05
C GLY A 312 8.40 -8.10 -6.55
N SER A 313 8.91 -6.88 -6.46
CA SER A 313 8.15 -5.67 -6.75
C SER A 313 8.86 -4.75 -7.74
N PHE A 314 8.13 -4.24 -8.73
CA PHE A 314 8.63 -3.18 -9.62
C PHE A 314 8.48 -1.77 -9.04
N SER A 315 7.80 -1.62 -7.90
CA SER A 315 7.53 -0.31 -7.28
C SER A 315 8.79 0.40 -6.79
N LYS A 316 9.85 -0.35 -6.45
CA LYS A 316 11.13 0.21 -5.96
C LYS A 316 12.14 0.40 -7.08
N THR A 317 12.01 -0.38 -8.15
CA THR A 317 12.93 -0.37 -9.29
C THR A 317 12.47 0.56 -10.41
N LEU A 318 11.17 0.83 -10.53
CA LEU A 318 10.59 1.71 -11.56
C LEU A 318 9.78 2.85 -10.91
N PHE A 319 8.48 2.66 -10.75
CA PHE A 319 7.56 3.67 -10.22
C PHE A 319 6.66 3.06 -9.15
N GLY A 320 6.52 3.73 -8.01
CA GLY A 320 5.60 3.31 -6.96
C GLY A 320 4.13 3.23 -7.43
N SER A 321 3.75 4.10 -8.37
CA SER A 321 2.42 4.17 -8.98
C SER A 321 2.14 3.09 -10.02
N LEU A 322 3.14 2.38 -10.51
CA LEU A 322 2.97 1.30 -11.51
C LEU A 322 2.08 0.16 -10.99
N ARG A 323 2.17 -0.10 -9.69
CA ARG A 323 1.37 -1.12 -9.00
C ARG A 323 1.47 -2.51 -9.65
N LEU A 324 2.66 -2.88 -10.13
CA LEU A 324 2.97 -4.23 -10.60
C LEU A 324 4.01 -4.89 -9.70
N ALA A 325 3.76 -6.14 -9.38
CA ALA A 325 4.65 -7.04 -8.65
C ALA A 325 4.41 -8.48 -9.16
N TYR A 326 5.22 -9.41 -8.71
CA TYR A 326 5.06 -10.80 -9.07
C TYR A 326 5.27 -11.70 -7.84
N MET A 327 4.65 -12.86 -7.90
CA MET A 327 4.87 -13.96 -6.96
C MET A 327 5.40 -15.17 -7.73
N VAL A 328 6.40 -15.86 -7.18
CA VAL A 328 6.79 -17.19 -7.63
C VAL A 328 6.24 -18.19 -6.62
N LEU A 329 5.29 -18.97 -7.07
CA LEU A 329 4.50 -19.85 -6.22
C LEU A 329 5.05 -21.27 -6.19
N PRO A 330 5.02 -21.97 -5.05
CA PRO A 330 5.10 -23.41 -4.98
C PRO A 330 4.07 -24.08 -5.88
N VAL A 331 4.45 -25.18 -6.51
CA VAL A 331 3.57 -25.89 -7.47
C VAL A 331 2.23 -26.26 -6.84
N ALA A 332 2.26 -26.70 -5.59
CA ALA A 332 1.07 -27.12 -4.84
C ALA A 332 0.05 -25.97 -4.57
N LEU A 333 0.50 -24.71 -4.60
CA LEU A 333 -0.34 -23.56 -4.28
C LEU A 333 -0.79 -22.77 -5.51
N ARG A 334 -0.27 -23.07 -6.68
CA ARG A 334 -0.44 -22.28 -7.89
C ARG A 334 -1.89 -22.00 -8.21
N ASP A 335 -2.70 -23.03 -8.31
CA ASP A 335 -4.08 -22.93 -8.77
C ASP A 335 -4.96 -22.19 -7.74
N ASP A 336 -4.72 -22.39 -6.44
CA ASP A 336 -5.41 -21.69 -5.36
C ASP A 336 -5.14 -20.18 -5.40
N PHE A 337 -3.86 -19.78 -5.62
CA PHE A 337 -3.51 -18.37 -5.75
C PHE A 337 -4.07 -17.73 -7.01
N ILE A 338 -4.09 -18.43 -8.15
CA ILE A 338 -4.69 -17.94 -9.40
C ILE A 338 -6.20 -17.72 -9.20
N ASN A 339 -6.89 -18.68 -8.56
CA ASN A 339 -8.31 -18.56 -8.26
C ASN A 339 -8.61 -17.42 -7.29
N ALA A 340 -7.82 -17.27 -6.23
CA ALA A 340 -7.94 -16.17 -5.28
C ALA A 340 -7.70 -14.80 -5.94
N LYS A 341 -6.74 -14.72 -6.88
CA LYS A 341 -6.47 -13.52 -7.69
C LYS A 341 -7.64 -13.19 -8.60
N TYR A 342 -8.17 -14.19 -9.32
CA TYR A 342 -9.35 -14.03 -10.16
C TYR A 342 -10.54 -13.45 -9.38
N LEU A 343 -10.83 -14.00 -8.21
CA LEU A 343 -11.90 -13.53 -7.32
C LEU A 343 -11.61 -12.17 -6.67
N SER A 344 -10.37 -11.70 -6.69
CA SER A 344 -9.97 -10.41 -6.10
C SER A 344 -10.21 -9.24 -7.05
N ASP A 345 -9.73 -9.35 -8.30
CA ASP A 345 -9.72 -8.24 -9.26
C ASP A 345 -9.66 -8.68 -10.73
N PHE A 346 -9.93 -9.94 -11.02
CA PHE A 346 -9.82 -10.59 -12.34
C PHE A 346 -8.38 -10.60 -12.89
N SER A 347 -7.70 -9.47 -13.00
CA SER A 347 -6.32 -9.39 -13.51
C SER A 347 -5.70 -8.01 -13.21
N CYS A 348 -4.38 -7.91 -13.34
CA CYS A 348 -3.71 -6.61 -13.40
C CYS A 348 -3.91 -5.94 -14.79
N PRO A 349 -3.78 -4.60 -14.89
CA PRO A 349 -3.90 -3.87 -16.15
C PRO A 349 -2.99 -4.44 -17.24
N GLY A 350 -3.57 -4.75 -18.41
CA GLY A 350 -2.87 -5.46 -19.50
C GLY A 350 -1.86 -4.60 -20.25
N ILE A 351 -2.16 -3.32 -20.42
CA ILE A 351 -1.30 -2.38 -21.17
C ILE A 351 0.03 -2.19 -20.43
N GLU A 352 -0.01 -1.98 -19.11
CA GLU A 352 1.18 -1.82 -18.29
C GLU A 352 2.02 -3.09 -18.24
N GLN A 353 1.36 -4.27 -18.23
CA GLN A 353 2.06 -5.55 -18.30
C GLN A 353 2.78 -5.73 -19.66
N ALA A 354 2.13 -5.37 -20.76
CA ALA A 354 2.71 -5.45 -22.09
C ALA A 354 3.89 -4.47 -22.26
N ALA A 355 3.73 -3.23 -21.76
CA ALA A 355 4.79 -2.24 -21.75
C ALA A 355 6.02 -2.73 -20.94
N LEU A 356 5.78 -3.30 -19.76
CA LEU A 356 6.85 -3.82 -18.91
C LEU A 356 7.54 -5.04 -19.54
N ALA A 357 6.79 -5.96 -20.12
CA ALA A 357 7.35 -7.12 -20.81
C ALA A 357 8.30 -6.69 -21.93
N HIS A 358 7.88 -5.76 -22.79
CA HIS A 358 8.71 -5.24 -23.86
C HIS A 358 9.92 -4.45 -23.35
N PHE A 359 9.75 -3.65 -22.30
CA PHE A 359 10.87 -2.91 -21.66
C PHE A 359 11.92 -3.86 -21.07
N MET A 360 11.51 -5.01 -20.50
CA MET A 360 12.42 -6.05 -20.04
C MET A 360 13.10 -6.77 -21.22
N GLU A 361 12.32 -7.20 -22.21
CA GLU A 361 12.80 -7.91 -23.41
C GLU A 361 13.84 -7.10 -24.17
N SER A 362 13.62 -5.80 -24.35
CA SER A 362 14.57 -4.89 -25.02
C SER A 362 15.84 -4.59 -24.23
N GLY A 363 15.99 -5.14 -23.02
CA GLY A 363 17.09 -4.89 -22.08
C GLY A 363 17.03 -3.48 -21.48
N GLY A 364 15.93 -2.74 -21.64
CA GLY A 364 15.71 -1.41 -21.09
C GLY A 364 15.73 -1.43 -19.56
N PHE A 365 15.08 -2.43 -18.96
CA PHE A 365 15.02 -2.60 -17.54
C PHE A 365 16.39 -2.81 -16.89
N GLU A 366 17.21 -3.70 -17.44
CA GLU A 366 18.57 -3.93 -16.92
C GLU A 366 19.50 -2.72 -17.10
N ARG A 367 19.36 -1.98 -18.20
CA ARG A 367 20.12 -0.73 -18.39
C ARG A 367 19.72 0.30 -17.33
N HIS A 368 18.43 0.45 -17.07
CA HIS A 368 17.92 1.32 -16.02
C HIS A 368 18.45 0.90 -14.63
N LEU A 369 18.35 -0.37 -14.26
CA LEU A 369 18.86 -0.86 -12.96
C LEU A 369 20.37 -0.60 -12.77
N ARG A 370 21.18 -0.77 -13.82
CA ARG A 370 22.62 -0.46 -13.73
C ARG A 370 22.86 1.01 -13.45
N GLN A 371 22.14 1.90 -14.13
CA GLN A 371 22.25 3.34 -13.92
C GLN A 371 21.75 3.74 -12.54
N ALA A 372 20.57 3.26 -12.13
CA ALA A 372 19.99 3.52 -10.82
C ALA A 372 20.91 3.08 -9.69
N ARG A 373 21.51 1.88 -9.80
CA ARG A 373 22.47 1.38 -8.81
C ARG A 373 23.69 2.28 -8.67
N LYS A 374 24.26 2.75 -9.80
CA LYS A 374 25.39 3.67 -9.78
C LYS A 374 25.05 4.99 -9.09
N GLU A 375 23.89 5.54 -9.40
CA GLU A 375 23.44 6.83 -8.84
C GLU A 375 23.13 6.70 -7.36
N LEU A 376 22.37 5.66 -6.96
CA LEU A 376 22.01 5.42 -5.56
C LEU A 376 23.24 5.11 -4.70
N LYS A 377 24.26 4.45 -5.25
CA LYS A 377 25.54 4.27 -4.57
C LYS A 377 26.17 5.61 -4.19
N GLY A 378 26.26 6.55 -5.14
CA GLY A 378 26.80 7.89 -4.86
C GLY A 378 26.00 8.69 -3.84
N ARG A 379 24.65 8.60 -3.90
CA ARG A 379 23.78 9.25 -2.92
C ARG A 379 23.95 8.65 -1.53
N ARG A 380 24.03 7.33 -1.41
CA ARG A 380 24.29 6.64 -0.14
C ARG A 380 25.64 7.06 0.45
N GLU A 381 26.69 7.08 -0.35
CA GLU A 381 28.02 7.52 0.08
C GLU A 381 28.01 8.97 0.57
N GLU A 382 27.27 9.87 -0.07
CA GLU A 382 27.10 11.25 0.39
C GLU A 382 26.35 11.35 1.71
N LEU A 383 25.24 10.60 1.85
CA LEU A 383 24.46 10.53 3.09
C LEU A 383 25.36 10.08 4.26
N ILE A 384 26.10 8.97 4.09
CA ILE A 384 26.98 8.43 5.15
C ILE A 384 28.12 9.41 5.47
N ARG A 385 28.72 10.02 4.46
CA ARG A 385 29.77 11.06 4.65
C ARG A 385 29.22 12.25 5.42
N GLY A 386 28.02 12.72 5.09
CA GLY A 386 27.36 13.81 5.78
C GLY A 386 27.04 13.46 7.24
N LEU A 387 26.55 12.24 7.53
CA LEU A 387 26.32 11.74 8.88
C LEU A 387 27.60 11.74 9.72
N HIS A 388 28.71 11.20 9.18
CA HIS A 388 30.01 11.24 9.89
C HIS A 388 30.48 12.67 10.16
N ARG A 389 30.30 13.58 9.22
CA ARG A 389 30.77 14.98 9.34
C ARG A 389 29.93 15.80 10.29
N HIS A 390 28.59 15.68 10.23
CA HIS A 390 27.67 16.60 10.91
C HIS A 390 26.97 16.01 12.12
N ALA A 391 26.76 14.67 12.17
CA ALA A 391 26.21 13.99 13.33
C ALA A 391 27.32 13.41 14.26
N GLY A 392 28.44 12.98 13.70
CA GLY A 392 29.60 12.49 14.46
C GLY A 392 29.22 11.34 15.41
N ASP A 393 29.72 11.43 16.66
CA ASP A 393 29.48 10.42 17.69
C ASP A 393 28.08 10.44 18.30
N ARG A 394 27.19 11.34 17.85
CA ARG A 394 25.78 11.44 18.31
C ARG A 394 24.88 10.35 17.74
N VAL A 395 25.35 9.66 16.70
CA VAL A 395 24.60 8.58 16.06
C VAL A 395 25.47 7.34 15.83
N ASP A 396 24.84 6.16 15.89
CA ASP A 396 25.43 4.92 15.40
C ASP A 396 24.81 4.60 14.04
N ILE A 397 25.64 4.55 13.00
CA ILE A 397 25.20 4.29 11.63
C ILE A 397 25.22 2.77 11.40
N VAL A 398 24.09 2.21 10.93
CA VAL A 398 24.05 0.84 10.43
C VAL A 398 24.47 0.85 8.97
N ASP A 399 25.74 0.53 8.73
CA ASP A 399 26.34 0.56 7.39
C ASP A 399 26.03 -0.73 6.61
N SER A 400 24.79 -0.89 6.17
CA SER A 400 24.41 -1.98 5.25
C SER A 400 24.87 -1.63 3.82
N PRO A 401 25.57 -2.51 3.11
CA PRO A 401 25.99 -2.26 1.72
C PRO A 401 24.86 -2.45 0.69
N ALA A 402 23.62 -2.38 1.13
CA ALA A 402 22.43 -2.64 0.31
C ALA A 402 21.29 -1.66 0.65
N GLY A 403 20.24 -1.71 -0.15
CA GLY A 403 18.98 -1.06 0.14
C GLY A 403 18.82 0.36 -0.37
N MET A 404 17.79 1.02 0.12
CA MET A 404 17.36 2.35 -0.31
C MET A 404 17.23 3.34 0.86
N HIS A 405 17.67 2.93 2.05
CA HIS A 405 17.69 3.74 3.27
C HIS A 405 18.88 3.33 4.15
N VAL A 406 19.22 4.21 5.08
CA VAL A 406 20.21 3.98 6.12
C VAL A 406 19.50 4.08 7.46
N VAL A 407 19.83 3.19 8.40
CA VAL A 407 19.37 3.26 9.79
C VAL A 407 20.43 3.97 10.62
N VAL A 408 20.00 4.91 11.46
CA VAL A 408 20.85 5.53 12.48
C VAL A 408 20.19 5.42 13.83
N TRP A 409 20.97 5.07 14.86
CA TRP A 409 20.53 5.04 16.25
C TRP A 409 21.02 6.30 16.96
N LEU A 410 20.12 7.01 17.63
CA LEU A 410 20.45 8.23 18.37
C LEU A 410 21.10 7.87 19.71
N ARG A 411 22.27 8.42 19.98
CA ARG A 411 22.99 8.21 21.26
C ARG A 411 22.55 9.22 22.29
N GLY A 412 22.20 8.75 23.47
CA GLY A 412 21.85 9.62 24.61
C GLY A 412 20.44 10.22 24.52
N TYR A 413 19.62 9.79 23.55
CA TYR A 413 18.23 10.21 23.41
C TYR A 413 17.30 9.15 23.99
N ASP A 414 16.24 9.59 24.65
CA ASP A 414 15.04 8.79 24.87
C ASP A 414 14.01 9.01 23.76
N GLU A 415 12.90 8.26 23.78
CA GLU A 415 11.87 8.32 22.73
C GLU A 415 11.20 9.72 22.64
N ALA A 416 10.99 10.39 23.77
CA ALA A 416 10.39 11.73 23.80
C ALA A 416 11.34 12.78 23.18
N GLN A 417 12.63 12.68 23.49
CA GLN A 417 13.65 13.56 22.91
C GLN A 417 13.84 13.31 21.42
N ALA A 418 13.77 12.05 20.97
CA ALA A 418 13.81 11.73 19.55
C ALA A 418 12.58 12.29 18.80
N GLN A 419 11.41 12.25 19.41
CA GLN A 419 10.21 12.85 18.85
C GLN A 419 10.35 14.37 18.75
N GLU A 420 10.90 15.05 19.77
CA GLU A 420 11.20 16.49 19.73
C GLU A 420 12.20 16.84 18.62
N LEU A 421 13.24 16.02 18.41
CA LEU A 421 14.20 16.20 17.32
C LEU A 421 13.50 16.10 15.94
N ILE A 422 12.60 15.12 15.78
CA ILE A 422 11.83 14.96 14.55
C ILE A 422 10.94 16.19 14.28
N GLU A 423 10.27 16.71 15.32
CA GLU A 423 9.42 17.91 15.22
C GLU A 423 10.25 19.16 14.92
N LEU A 424 11.41 19.32 15.57
CA LEU A 424 12.35 20.41 15.29
C LEU A 424 12.83 20.35 13.83
N ALA A 425 13.31 19.20 13.38
CA ALA A 425 13.77 19.00 12.01
C ALA A 425 12.65 19.30 11.00
N HIS A 426 11.44 18.84 11.27
CA HIS A 426 10.28 19.11 10.44
C HIS A 426 9.99 20.61 10.33
N SER A 427 10.04 21.36 11.45
CA SER A 427 9.83 22.81 11.47
C SER A 427 10.87 23.58 10.63
N GLN A 428 12.07 23.00 10.47
CA GLN A 428 13.14 23.55 9.65
C GLN A 428 13.15 23.01 8.21
N GLY A 429 12.15 22.21 7.83
CA GLY A 429 11.99 21.67 6.48
C GLY A 429 12.71 20.36 6.19
N LEU A 430 13.14 19.63 7.25
CA LEU A 430 13.80 18.31 7.15
C LEU A 430 12.87 17.20 7.65
N GLY A 431 12.56 16.22 6.79
CA GLY A 431 11.75 15.05 7.13
C GLY A 431 12.58 13.89 7.64
N LEU A 432 12.41 13.54 8.91
CA LEU A 432 13.00 12.39 9.57
C LEU A 432 11.93 11.37 9.94
N TYR A 433 12.26 10.08 9.91
CA TYR A 433 11.31 8.99 10.10
C TYR A 433 11.77 8.04 11.21
N PRO A 434 10.96 7.85 12.27
CA PRO A 434 11.36 6.99 13.40
C PRO A 434 11.29 5.51 13.05
N MET A 435 12.15 4.71 13.70
CA MET A 435 12.14 3.26 13.67
C MET A 435 11.02 2.65 14.55
N ALA A 436 10.62 3.35 15.62
CA ALA A 436 9.70 2.84 16.64
C ALA A 436 8.40 2.23 16.09
N PRO A 437 7.73 2.80 15.08
CA PRO A 437 6.50 2.23 14.54
C PRO A 437 6.66 0.84 13.89
N HIS A 438 7.88 0.43 13.58
CA HIS A 438 8.18 -0.88 12.98
C HIS A 438 8.38 -1.99 13.99
N TYR A 439 8.45 -1.67 15.29
CA TYR A 439 8.63 -2.65 16.35
C TYR A 439 7.31 -3.02 17.01
N ALA A 440 7.17 -4.28 17.36
CA ALA A 440 6.04 -4.76 18.17
C ALA A 440 6.19 -4.39 19.66
N SER A 441 7.43 -4.19 20.14
CA SER A 441 7.76 -3.82 21.50
C SER A 441 8.57 -2.54 21.54
N ALA A 442 8.57 -1.86 22.70
CA ALA A 442 9.39 -0.66 22.91
C ALA A 442 10.88 -0.97 22.78
N GLN A 443 11.61 -0.10 22.10
CA GLN A 443 13.04 -0.23 21.91
C GLN A 443 13.83 0.44 23.05
N ALA A 444 15.03 -0.08 23.31
CA ALA A 444 15.91 0.48 24.33
C ALA A 444 16.46 1.87 23.95
N ARG A 445 16.58 2.16 22.67
CA ARG A 445 17.01 3.46 22.14
C ARG A 445 16.29 3.79 20.84
N PRO A 446 16.00 5.08 20.56
CA PRO A 446 15.36 5.49 19.34
C PRO A 446 16.29 5.41 18.14
N GLY A 447 15.72 5.09 16.98
CA GLY A 447 16.39 5.06 15.70
C GLY A 447 15.61 5.82 14.63
N LEU A 448 16.30 6.22 13.57
CA LEU A 448 15.75 6.89 12.41
C LEU A 448 16.03 6.10 11.13
N LEU A 449 15.08 6.12 10.22
CA LEU A 449 15.18 5.63 8.84
C LEU A 449 15.43 6.81 7.90
N LEU A 450 16.55 6.83 7.23
CA LEU A 450 16.94 7.90 6.32
C LEU A 450 16.98 7.39 4.88
N GLY A 451 15.91 7.66 4.12
CA GLY A 451 15.83 7.35 2.70
C GLY A 451 16.64 8.34 1.85
N TYR A 452 17.37 7.85 0.85
CA TYR A 452 18.23 8.70 0.00
C TYR A 452 17.85 8.71 -1.48
N CYS A 453 16.77 8.04 -1.85
CA CYS A 453 16.39 7.92 -3.26
C CYS A 453 15.68 9.16 -3.81
N GLY A 454 15.00 9.92 -2.95
CA GLY A 454 14.21 11.09 -3.34
C GLY A 454 14.99 12.39 -3.49
N LEU A 455 16.24 12.44 -3.02
CA LEU A 455 17.08 13.64 -3.00
C LEU A 455 18.32 13.47 -3.86
N SER A 456 18.82 14.53 -4.49
CA SER A 456 20.11 14.56 -5.16
C SER A 456 21.26 14.50 -4.15
N ALA A 457 22.49 14.25 -4.62
CA ALA A 457 23.67 14.23 -3.74
C ALA A 457 23.88 15.59 -3.03
N GLN A 458 23.63 16.71 -3.72
CA GLN A 458 23.73 18.04 -3.12
C GLN A 458 22.65 18.27 -2.05
N GLU A 459 21.41 17.89 -2.33
CA GLU A 459 20.34 18.00 -1.35
C GLU A 459 20.58 17.12 -0.13
N LEU A 460 21.18 15.93 -0.30
CA LEU A 460 21.59 15.07 0.82
C LEU A 460 22.69 15.72 1.65
N HIS A 461 23.68 16.38 1.02
CA HIS A 461 24.71 17.14 1.71
C HIS A 461 24.07 18.22 2.60
N ASP A 462 23.21 19.06 2.01
CA ASP A 462 22.53 20.16 2.70
C ASP A 462 21.61 19.63 3.82
N ALA A 463 20.91 18.52 3.57
CA ALA A 463 20.05 17.86 4.54
C ALA A 463 20.85 17.36 5.78
N MET A 464 22.05 16.81 5.55
CA MET A 464 22.89 16.34 6.67
C MET A 464 23.51 17.49 7.45
N GLN A 465 23.83 18.59 6.80
CA GLN A 465 24.26 19.83 7.50
C GLN A 465 23.12 20.34 8.39
N LEU A 466 21.89 20.39 7.87
CA LEU A 466 20.70 20.79 8.65
C LEU A 466 20.43 19.83 9.79
N PHE A 467 20.59 18.51 9.58
CA PHE A 467 20.45 17.51 10.64
C PHE A 467 21.45 17.74 11.77
N GLY A 468 22.71 18.06 11.42
CA GLY A 468 23.73 18.45 12.42
C GLY A 468 23.30 19.64 13.28
N HIS A 469 22.78 20.70 12.64
CA HIS A 469 22.26 21.88 13.37
C HIS A 469 21.07 21.53 14.30
N CYS A 470 20.16 20.64 13.84
CA CYS A 470 19.08 20.18 14.70
C CYS A 470 19.60 19.41 15.93
N LEU A 471 20.65 18.60 15.77
CA LEU A 471 21.30 17.91 16.89
C LEU A 471 21.96 18.89 17.87
N ASP A 472 22.68 19.90 17.36
CA ASP A 472 23.30 20.95 18.18
C ASP A 472 22.25 21.69 19.02
N GLU A 473 21.14 22.12 18.38
CA GLU A 473 20.04 22.81 19.05
C GLU A 473 19.36 21.92 20.11
N MET A 474 19.20 20.62 19.82
CA MET A 474 18.65 19.67 20.79
C MET A 474 19.56 19.48 22.02
N GLU A 475 20.89 19.40 21.83
CA GLU A 475 21.83 19.30 22.91
C GLU A 475 21.79 20.54 23.82
N GLU A 476 21.71 21.75 23.23
CA GLU A 476 21.53 22.98 24.00
C GLU A 476 20.23 22.96 24.82
N ARG A 477 19.12 22.54 24.22
CA ARG A 477 17.82 22.41 24.91
C ARG A 477 17.88 21.38 26.04
N MET A 478 18.58 20.27 25.86
CA MET A 478 18.75 19.22 26.84
C MET A 478 19.63 19.71 28.01
N ALA A 479 20.71 20.46 27.73
CA ALA A 479 21.59 21.03 28.75
C ALA A 479 20.89 22.09 29.61
N LEU A 480 19.96 22.84 29.04
CA LEU A 480 19.19 23.87 29.76
C LEU A 480 18.05 23.29 30.62
N ARG A 481 17.68 22.03 30.46
CA ARG A 481 16.65 21.38 31.28
C ARG A 481 17.24 21.04 32.67
N PRO A 482 16.71 21.59 33.79
CA PRO A 482 17.14 21.21 35.11
C PRO A 482 16.93 19.72 35.30
N ALA A 483 17.95 19.03 35.84
CA ALA A 483 17.90 17.60 36.13
C ALA A 483 16.61 17.29 36.91
N ARG A 484 15.64 16.70 36.30
CA ARG A 484 14.44 16.18 36.98
C ARG A 484 14.97 15.16 37.99
N ARG A 485 14.94 15.53 39.26
CA ARG A 485 15.30 14.69 40.41
C ARG A 485 14.70 13.32 40.19
N ARG A 486 15.53 12.30 40.15
CA ARG A 486 15.14 10.94 40.52
C ARG A 486 14.68 11.02 41.98
N CYS A 487 13.39 11.33 42.15
CA CYS A 487 12.74 11.21 43.45
C CYS A 487 11.83 10.00 43.36
N GLN A 488 12.31 8.95 44.05
CA GLN A 488 11.52 8.15 44.96
C GLN A 488 10.66 7.02 44.38
N GLY A 489 11.13 5.83 44.61
CA GLY A 489 10.42 4.70 45.13
C GLY A 489 11.22 4.17 46.27
N GLY A 490 10.85 4.57 47.47
CA GLY A 490 11.15 3.85 48.70
C GLY A 490 10.06 2.76 48.88
#